data_0b44ab2647863c15f6b3400a828edd3d
#
_entry.id   0b44ab2647863c15f6b3400a828edd3d
#
_cell.length_a   1.000
_cell.length_b   1.000
_cell.length_c   1.000
_cell.angle_alpha   90.00
_cell.angle_beta   90.00
_cell.angle_gamma   90.00
#
_symmetry.space_group_name_H-M   'P 1'
#
loop_
_entity.id
_entity.type
_entity.pdbx_description
1 polymer ?
#
loop_
_entity_poly.entity_id
_entity_poly.type
_entity_poly.pdbx_seq_one_letter_code
_entity_poly.pdbx_strand_id
1 'polypeptide(L)'
;MEFKKALGYDDISLLPNFSDISSRKELDTTTRISKNFNIKIPMILSPMDTVSSVKSCIKMNKIGAAGVLHRFMSIEEQRDKCKLIKDESSFCITAIGLKGAEERIRATSTYTDIYFLDTANGLCKNVEDFLRWYKTSGFSQDIIVGNTLTKESVYRLANLKADGFRHLIGPGSMCLTQMKTGIGCPSVTGNYYAWKAVRNWELSQVDLFKDDKPNPNNRPSILTDGGIRYPKDLVKAIASGSDAVICGRIFAGLLDTADEENIIEKDGKIYGKYRGMASRDVVEDYELYDGTRKNLFVEGESTLIELNKVDTIENVVYDFVNGLRSAMSYLGFRNINEMRGGIWTGSIQAVINSANNIYEGFAHGK
;
A
#
# COMPACT_ATOMS: atom_id res chain seq x y z
N MET A 1 -4.50 21.06 23.48
CA MET A 1 -4.03 20.27 22.32
C MET A 1 -2.62 19.81 22.63
N GLU A 2 -2.35 18.50 22.55
CA GLU A 2 -1.00 17.96 22.78
C GLU A 2 -0.31 17.74 21.44
N PHE A 3 0.87 18.34 21.25
CA PHE A 3 1.67 18.19 20.03
C PHE A 3 2.74 17.12 20.25
N LYS A 4 2.77 16.12 19.36
CA LYS A 4 3.76 15.04 19.35
C LYS A 4 4.65 15.17 18.13
N LYS A 5 5.97 14.97 18.30
CA LYS A 5 6.88 14.87 17.17
C LYS A 5 6.53 13.63 16.36
N ALA A 6 6.36 13.79 15.05
CA ALA A 6 6.12 12.70 14.12
C ALA A 6 7.31 12.55 13.16
N LEU A 7 7.62 11.30 12.76
CA LEU A 7 8.82 10.92 12.03
C LEU A 7 8.43 10.25 10.70
N GLY A 8 9.08 10.69 9.61
CA GLY A 8 9.08 10.04 8.30
C GLY A 8 10.26 9.08 8.13
N TYR A 9 10.40 8.51 6.93
CA TYR A 9 11.48 7.56 6.66
C TYR A 9 12.88 8.17 6.72
N ASP A 10 13.05 9.43 6.32
CA ASP A 10 14.37 10.10 6.34
C ASP A 10 14.77 10.55 7.75
N ASP A 11 13.82 10.67 8.67
CA ASP A 11 14.08 11.13 10.05
C ASP A 11 14.75 10.09 10.94
N ILE A 12 14.82 8.83 10.54
CA ILE A 12 15.39 7.76 11.35
C ILE A 12 16.44 6.93 10.60
N SER A 13 17.37 6.36 11.34
CA SER A 13 18.21 5.23 10.90
C SER A 13 18.05 4.06 11.86
N LEU A 14 17.93 2.84 11.30
CA LEU A 14 17.90 1.61 12.11
C LEU A 14 19.30 1.24 12.55
N LEU A 15 19.44 0.73 13.77
CA LEU A 15 20.70 0.22 14.29
C LEU A 15 20.80 -1.29 14.08
N PRO A 16 21.97 -1.82 13.73
CA PRO A 16 22.16 -3.25 13.57
C PRO A 16 22.09 -3.98 14.92
N ASN A 17 21.67 -5.23 14.87
CA ASN A 17 21.73 -6.14 16.02
C ASN A 17 22.78 -7.24 15.78
N PHE A 18 23.03 -8.06 16.81
CA PHE A 18 23.72 -9.34 16.61
C PHE A 18 22.96 -10.19 15.58
N SER A 19 23.68 -10.78 14.64
CA SER A 19 23.11 -11.64 13.60
C SER A 19 24.00 -12.85 13.39
N ASP A 20 23.37 -14.02 13.36
CA ASP A 20 23.98 -15.31 13.01
C ASP A 20 23.61 -15.74 11.56
N ILE A 21 23.06 -14.83 10.77
CA ILE A 21 22.59 -15.09 9.41
C ILE A 21 23.80 -15.10 8.46
N SER A 22 24.09 -16.28 7.91
CA SER A 22 25.23 -16.48 7.01
C SER A 22 24.92 -16.14 5.55
N SER A 23 23.64 -16.25 5.13
CA SER A 23 23.23 -16.00 3.76
C SER A 23 21.90 -15.25 3.68
N ARG A 24 21.87 -14.14 2.94
CA ARG A 24 20.63 -13.37 2.64
C ARG A 24 19.63 -14.18 1.82
N LYS A 25 20.06 -15.26 1.15
CA LYS A 25 19.17 -16.14 0.36
C LYS A 25 18.24 -16.99 1.22
N GLU A 26 18.60 -17.18 2.50
CA GLU A 26 17.81 -17.94 3.47
C GLU A 26 16.67 -17.13 4.07
N LEU A 27 16.62 -15.79 3.82
CA LEU A 27 15.64 -14.90 4.43
C LEU A 27 14.31 -14.94 3.69
N ASP A 28 13.25 -15.19 4.45
CA ASP A 28 11.89 -15.23 3.95
C ASP A 28 11.23 -13.84 4.03
N THR A 29 10.89 -13.29 2.87
CA THR A 29 10.17 -12.02 2.73
C THR A 29 8.67 -12.20 2.56
N THR A 30 8.16 -13.43 2.71
CA THR A 30 6.73 -13.71 2.66
C THR A 30 5.99 -12.92 3.73
N THR A 31 4.93 -12.27 3.32
CA THR A 31 4.12 -11.42 4.18
C THR A 31 2.65 -11.58 3.89
N ARG A 32 1.85 -11.20 4.86
CA ARG A 32 0.42 -11.20 4.81
C ARG A 32 -0.11 -9.87 4.26
N ILE A 33 -1.05 -9.93 3.32
CA ILE A 33 -1.69 -8.73 2.76
C ILE A 33 -3.17 -8.61 3.13
N SER A 34 -3.80 -9.71 3.53
CA SER A 34 -5.16 -9.72 4.06
C SER A 34 -5.35 -10.93 4.97
N LYS A 35 -6.54 -11.19 5.47
CA LYS A 35 -6.79 -12.29 6.39
C LYS A 35 -6.41 -13.66 5.81
N ASN A 36 -6.69 -13.91 4.54
CA ASN A 36 -6.51 -15.21 3.91
C ASN A 36 -5.38 -15.27 2.87
N PHE A 37 -4.70 -14.14 2.57
CA PHE A 37 -3.75 -14.07 1.48
C PHE A 37 -2.38 -13.57 1.92
N ASN A 38 -1.35 -14.27 1.44
CA ASN A 38 0.06 -13.92 1.58
C ASN A 38 0.68 -13.69 0.20
N ILE A 39 1.72 -12.85 0.16
CA ILE A 39 2.59 -12.65 -1.01
C ILE A 39 4.05 -12.88 -0.60
N LYS A 40 4.89 -13.30 -1.54
CA LYS A 40 6.33 -13.58 -1.29
C LYS A 40 7.14 -12.30 -1.10
N ILE A 41 6.70 -11.21 -1.71
CA ILE A 41 7.40 -9.93 -1.78
C ILE A 41 6.46 -8.84 -1.25
N PRO A 42 6.82 -8.08 -0.20
CA PRO A 42 5.94 -7.15 0.49
C PRO A 42 5.73 -5.82 -0.29
N MET A 43 5.45 -5.92 -1.60
CA MET A 43 5.23 -4.77 -2.47
C MET A 43 3.95 -4.94 -3.29
N ILE A 44 3.17 -3.88 -3.38
CA ILE A 44 1.87 -3.84 -4.04
C ILE A 44 1.82 -2.64 -4.99
N LEU A 45 1.34 -2.81 -6.23
CA LEU A 45 1.05 -1.69 -7.12
C LEU A 45 -0.14 -0.89 -6.59
N SER A 46 0.02 0.43 -6.57
CA SER A 46 -1.08 1.35 -6.23
C SER A 46 -2.18 1.29 -7.30
N PRO A 47 -3.48 1.29 -6.92
CA PRO A 47 -4.61 1.24 -7.86
C PRO A 47 -4.80 2.58 -8.60
N MET A 48 -3.81 2.96 -9.39
CA MET A 48 -3.80 4.17 -10.22
C MET A 48 -3.91 3.77 -11.68
N ASP A 49 -4.74 4.46 -12.44
CA ASP A 49 -5.01 4.14 -13.84
C ASP A 49 -3.78 4.23 -14.77
N THR A 50 -2.76 4.98 -14.35
CA THR A 50 -1.50 5.15 -15.07
C THR A 50 -0.37 4.23 -14.56
N VAL A 51 -0.65 3.31 -13.62
CA VAL A 51 0.35 2.42 -13.02
C VAL A 51 -0.12 0.97 -13.01
N SER A 52 -1.41 0.75 -12.75
CA SER A 52 -1.97 -0.56 -12.43
C SER A 52 -2.80 -1.11 -13.60
N SER A 53 -2.14 -1.39 -14.71
CA SER A 53 -2.71 -2.06 -15.88
C SER A 53 -2.88 -3.56 -15.66
N VAL A 54 -3.61 -4.25 -16.55
CA VAL A 54 -3.70 -5.72 -16.56
C VAL A 54 -2.31 -6.35 -16.63
N LYS A 55 -1.47 -5.84 -17.56
CA LYS A 55 -0.11 -6.32 -17.79
C LYS A 55 0.75 -6.18 -16.54
N SER A 56 0.75 -5.01 -15.90
CA SER A 56 1.53 -4.77 -14.68
C SER A 56 1.03 -5.57 -13.49
N CYS A 57 -0.28 -5.75 -13.33
CA CYS A 57 -0.85 -6.61 -12.29
C CYS A 57 -0.41 -8.07 -12.45
N ILE A 58 -0.50 -8.63 -13.67
CA ILE A 58 -0.07 -9.99 -13.98
C ILE A 58 1.43 -10.17 -13.69
N LYS A 59 2.28 -9.22 -14.11
CA LYS A 59 3.71 -9.26 -13.84
C LYS A 59 4.02 -9.28 -12.34
N MET A 60 3.43 -8.34 -11.58
CA MET A 60 3.61 -8.30 -10.13
C MET A 60 3.22 -9.62 -9.46
N ASN A 61 2.05 -10.17 -9.83
CA ASN A 61 1.57 -11.43 -9.26
C ASN A 61 2.52 -12.60 -9.59
N LYS A 62 3.00 -12.69 -10.84
CA LYS A 62 3.91 -13.77 -11.28
C LYS A 62 5.27 -13.76 -10.56
N ILE A 63 5.78 -12.59 -10.18
CA ILE A 63 7.02 -12.48 -9.39
C ILE A 63 6.82 -12.66 -7.88
N GLY A 64 5.58 -12.82 -7.43
CA GLY A 64 5.24 -13.03 -6.03
C GLY A 64 5.02 -11.77 -5.21
N ALA A 65 4.88 -10.61 -5.86
CA ALA A 65 4.34 -9.38 -5.33
C ALA A 65 2.83 -9.30 -5.59
N ALA A 66 2.19 -8.13 -5.58
CA ALA A 66 0.78 -8.02 -5.94
C ALA A 66 0.47 -6.76 -6.78
N GLY A 67 -0.48 -6.89 -7.72
CA GLY A 67 -1.07 -5.78 -8.45
C GLY A 67 -2.51 -5.55 -8.01
N VAL A 68 -2.94 -4.28 -7.86
CA VAL A 68 -4.33 -3.92 -7.58
C VAL A 68 -4.93 -3.24 -8.80
N LEU A 69 -5.87 -3.89 -9.48
CA LEU A 69 -6.56 -3.29 -10.63
C LEU A 69 -7.38 -2.08 -10.17
N HIS A 70 -7.18 -0.94 -10.81
CA HIS A 70 -7.89 0.30 -10.48
C HIS A 70 -9.39 0.23 -10.84
N ARG A 71 -10.19 1.17 -10.30
CA ARG A 71 -11.66 1.22 -10.45
C ARG A 71 -12.17 2.23 -11.47
N PHE A 72 -11.28 2.97 -12.10
CA PHE A 72 -11.62 4.04 -13.04
C PHE A 72 -11.85 3.47 -14.44
N MET A 73 -12.97 2.77 -14.58
CA MET A 73 -13.47 2.14 -15.81
C MET A 73 -14.90 1.67 -15.58
N SER A 74 -15.60 1.24 -16.63
CA SER A 74 -16.95 0.65 -16.52
C SER A 74 -16.91 -0.65 -15.68
N ILE A 75 -18.07 -1.11 -15.24
CA ILE A 75 -18.18 -2.38 -14.48
C ILE A 75 -17.82 -3.57 -15.36
N GLU A 76 -18.30 -3.56 -16.60
CA GLU A 76 -18.04 -4.61 -17.59
C GLU A 76 -16.55 -4.69 -17.93
N GLU A 77 -15.92 -3.55 -18.18
CA GLU A 77 -14.49 -3.48 -18.47
C GLU A 77 -13.66 -4.01 -17.28
N GLN A 78 -13.99 -3.60 -16.05
CA GLN A 78 -13.28 -4.09 -14.89
C GLN A 78 -13.46 -5.59 -14.68
N ARG A 79 -14.69 -6.12 -14.89
CA ARG A 79 -14.96 -7.57 -14.85
C ARG A 79 -14.05 -8.33 -15.81
N ASP A 80 -13.99 -7.87 -17.06
CA ASP A 80 -13.24 -8.55 -18.12
C ASP A 80 -11.72 -8.48 -17.85
N LYS A 81 -11.22 -7.34 -17.35
CA LYS A 81 -9.84 -7.18 -16.89
C LYS A 81 -9.52 -8.07 -15.67
N CYS A 82 -10.43 -8.15 -14.68
CA CYS A 82 -10.29 -9.07 -13.55
C CYS A 82 -10.17 -10.53 -14.00
N LYS A 83 -11.01 -10.93 -14.97
CA LYS A 83 -10.95 -12.28 -15.55
C LYS A 83 -9.58 -12.55 -16.18
N LEU A 84 -9.08 -11.65 -17.01
CA LEU A 84 -7.75 -11.80 -17.62
C LEU A 84 -6.63 -11.93 -16.58
N ILE A 85 -6.64 -11.08 -15.54
CA ILE A 85 -5.65 -11.15 -14.46
C ILE A 85 -5.76 -12.50 -13.74
N LYS A 86 -6.98 -12.95 -13.42
CA LYS A 86 -7.22 -14.21 -12.70
C LYS A 86 -6.77 -15.41 -13.50
N ASP A 87 -7.10 -15.45 -14.80
CA ASP A 87 -6.74 -16.55 -15.72
C ASP A 87 -5.21 -16.65 -15.89
N GLU A 88 -4.51 -15.51 -15.98
CA GLU A 88 -3.07 -15.45 -16.25
C GLU A 88 -2.16 -15.56 -15.01
N SER A 89 -2.67 -15.23 -13.83
CA SER A 89 -1.85 -15.18 -12.61
C SER A 89 -2.48 -15.88 -11.40
N SER A 90 -3.66 -16.47 -11.55
CA SER A 90 -4.42 -17.17 -10.50
C SER A 90 -4.79 -16.32 -9.27
N PHE A 91 -4.52 -15.02 -9.30
CA PHE A 91 -4.75 -14.09 -8.20
C PHE A 91 -5.16 -12.71 -8.73
N CYS A 92 -6.21 -12.11 -8.15
CA CYS A 92 -6.69 -10.79 -8.57
C CYS A 92 -7.13 -9.96 -7.37
N ILE A 93 -6.59 -8.75 -7.26
CA ILE A 93 -7.02 -7.72 -6.32
C ILE A 93 -7.68 -6.59 -7.10
N THR A 94 -8.89 -6.20 -6.68
CA THR A 94 -9.73 -5.25 -7.41
C THR A 94 -10.08 -4.04 -6.53
N ALA A 95 -9.77 -2.84 -6.98
CA ALA A 95 -10.19 -1.62 -6.31
C ALA A 95 -11.66 -1.32 -6.61
N ILE A 96 -12.40 -0.87 -5.59
CA ILE A 96 -13.79 -0.43 -5.68
C ILE A 96 -13.98 0.89 -4.92
N GLY A 97 -14.95 1.70 -5.35
CA GLY A 97 -15.42 2.86 -4.60
C GLY A 97 -16.71 2.55 -3.85
N LEU A 98 -17.23 3.49 -3.06
CA LEU A 98 -18.52 3.32 -2.38
C LEU A 98 -19.71 3.41 -3.35
N LYS A 99 -19.66 4.33 -4.32
CA LYS A 99 -20.72 4.51 -5.30
C LYS A 99 -20.75 3.32 -6.25
N GLY A 100 -21.89 2.65 -6.37
CA GLY A 100 -22.06 1.47 -7.22
C GLY A 100 -21.26 0.23 -6.77
N ALA A 101 -20.81 0.20 -5.49
CA ALA A 101 -19.98 -0.88 -4.97
C ALA A 101 -20.65 -2.25 -5.08
N GLU A 102 -21.93 -2.37 -4.72
CA GLU A 102 -22.65 -3.64 -4.75
C GLU A 102 -22.73 -4.24 -6.15
N GLU A 103 -23.11 -3.44 -7.13
CA GLU A 103 -23.22 -3.88 -8.53
C GLU A 103 -21.86 -4.33 -9.07
N ARG A 104 -20.81 -3.54 -8.80
CA ARG A 104 -19.43 -3.84 -9.21
C ARG A 104 -18.91 -5.12 -8.55
N ILE A 105 -19.15 -5.32 -7.26
CA ILE A 105 -18.78 -6.55 -6.55
C ILE A 105 -19.50 -7.75 -7.14
N ARG A 106 -20.82 -7.67 -7.37
CA ARG A 106 -21.59 -8.77 -7.99
C ARG A 106 -21.04 -9.15 -9.36
N ALA A 107 -20.63 -8.18 -10.15
CA ALA A 107 -20.08 -8.42 -11.49
C ALA A 107 -18.68 -9.03 -11.48
N THR A 108 -17.84 -8.68 -10.49
CA THR A 108 -16.42 -9.04 -10.46
C THR A 108 -16.05 -10.15 -9.47
N SER A 109 -16.96 -10.55 -8.56
CA SER A 109 -16.66 -11.45 -7.43
C SER A 109 -16.15 -12.83 -7.85
N THR A 110 -16.56 -13.35 -9.00
CA THR A 110 -16.05 -14.64 -9.52
C THR A 110 -14.55 -14.61 -9.84
N TYR A 111 -14.01 -13.43 -10.16
CA TYR A 111 -12.63 -13.27 -10.60
C TYR A 111 -11.75 -12.53 -9.58
N THR A 112 -12.33 -12.02 -8.49
CA THR A 112 -11.62 -11.22 -7.47
C THR A 112 -11.38 -12.05 -6.20
N ASP A 113 -10.19 -11.97 -5.64
CA ASP A 113 -9.82 -12.60 -4.36
C ASP A 113 -9.89 -11.59 -3.21
N ILE A 114 -9.48 -10.36 -3.47
CA ILE A 114 -9.43 -9.29 -2.47
C ILE A 114 -10.01 -8.00 -3.08
N TYR A 115 -10.91 -7.35 -2.37
CA TYR A 115 -11.35 -6.01 -2.69
C TYR A 115 -10.55 -4.95 -1.93
N PHE A 116 -10.14 -3.89 -2.63
CA PHE A 116 -9.60 -2.65 -2.06
C PHE A 116 -10.70 -1.59 -2.08
N LEU A 117 -11.27 -1.27 -0.94
CA LEU A 117 -12.19 -0.13 -0.82
C LEU A 117 -11.36 1.15 -0.84
N ASP A 118 -11.34 1.81 -1.99
CA ASP A 118 -10.54 2.99 -2.28
C ASP A 118 -11.34 4.26 -1.99
N THR A 119 -11.11 4.85 -0.80
CA THR A 119 -11.72 6.09 -0.35
C THR A 119 -10.67 7.04 0.24
N ALA A 120 -10.92 8.35 0.17
CA ALA A 120 -10.02 9.35 0.73
C ALA A 120 -9.92 9.25 2.27
N ASN A 121 -11.01 8.86 2.93
CA ASN A 121 -11.09 8.66 4.38
C ASN A 121 -11.87 7.39 4.72
N GLY A 122 -11.16 6.35 5.16
CA GLY A 122 -11.76 5.10 5.60
C GLY A 122 -12.54 5.22 6.92
N LEU A 123 -12.33 6.28 7.71
CA LEU A 123 -13.05 6.52 8.96
C LEU A 123 -14.25 7.45 8.72
N CYS A 124 -15.27 6.95 8.06
CA CYS A 124 -16.54 7.67 7.91
C CYS A 124 -17.72 6.71 7.95
N LYS A 125 -18.89 7.25 8.22
CA LYS A 125 -20.13 6.47 8.38
C LYS A 125 -20.43 5.61 7.15
N ASN A 126 -20.27 6.14 5.94
CA ASN A 126 -20.57 5.42 4.71
C ASN A 126 -19.68 4.18 4.53
N VAL A 127 -18.41 4.24 4.97
CA VAL A 127 -17.51 3.08 4.96
C VAL A 127 -17.93 2.04 5.99
N GLU A 128 -18.31 2.48 7.20
CA GLU A 128 -18.79 1.54 8.23
C GLU A 128 -20.09 0.85 7.81
N ASP A 129 -21.04 1.61 7.24
CA ASP A 129 -22.32 1.07 6.75
C ASP A 129 -22.08 0.07 5.61
N PHE A 130 -21.17 0.41 4.68
CA PHE A 130 -20.75 -0.49 3.60
C PHE A 130 -20.11 -1.77 4.14
N LEU A 131 -19.20 -1.68 5.12
CA LEU A 131 -18.58 -2.88 5.70
C LEU A 131 -19.60 -3.78 6.40
N ARG A 132 -20.56 -3.22 7.13
CA ARG A 132 -21.65 -4.00 7.76
C ARG A 132 -22.44 -4.75 6.70
N TRP A 133 -22.84 -4.05 5.65
CA TRP A 133 -23.52 -4.66 4.51
C TRP A 133 -22.67 -5.76 3.88
N TYR A 134 -21.39 -5.47 3.55
CA TYR A 134 -20.50 -6.41 2.88
C TYR A 134 -20.33 -7.72 3.67
N LYS A 135 -20.07 -7.61 4.97
CA LYS A 135 -19.88 -8.78 5.85
C LYS A 135 -21.16 -9.61 6.08
N THR A 136 -22.33 -9.08 5.78
CA THR A 136 -23.62 -9.80 5.85
C THR A 136 -24.15 -10.24 4.50
N SER A 137 -23.55 -9.82 3.39
CA SER A 137 -24.02 -10.09 2.02
C SER A 137 -23.57 -11.44 1.44
N GLY A 138 -22.82 -12.25 2.20
CA GLY A 138 -22.40 -13.59 1.79
C GLY A 138 -21.20 -13.63 0.82
N PHE A 139 -20.55 -12.51 0.54
CA PHE A 139 -19.31 -12.49 -0.23
C PHE A 139 -18.16 -13.07 0.60
N SER A 140 -17.32 -13.90 -0.06
CA SER A 140 -16.21 -14.62 0.58
C SER A 140 -14.85 -13.94 0.41
N GLN A 141 -14.76 -12.94 -0.48
CA GLN A 141 -13.52 -12.22 -0.75
C GLN A 141 -13.08 -11.41 0.47
N ASP A 142 -11.78 -11.31 0.68
CA ASP A 142 -11.24 -10.41 1.71
C ASP A 142 -11.46 -8.95 1.30
N ILE A 143 -11.58 -8.05 2.28
CA ILE A 143 -11.73 -6.63 2.03
C ILE A 143 -10.71 -5.80 2.80
N ILE A 144 -9.93 -5.02 2.06
CA ILE A 144 -8.97 -4.06 2.56
C ILE A 144 -9.59 -2.67 2.44
N VAL A 145 -9.57 -1.91 3.53
CA VAL A 145 -10.23 -0.61 3.62
C VAL A 145 -9.23 0.51 3.71
N GLY A 146 -9.39 1.55 2.97
CA GLY A 146 -8.54 2.74 3.03
C GLY A 146 -9.19 4.02 2.53
N ASN A 147 -8.50 5.13 2.77
CA ASN A 147 -7.26 5.21 3.54
C ASN A 147 -7.54 5.43 5.02
N THR A 148 -6.78 4.76 5.88
CA THR A 148 -6.82 4.95 7.34
C THR A 148 -5.61 5.76 7.81
N LEU A 149 -5.70 6.45 8.95
CA LEU A 149 -4.58 7.23 9.49
C LEU A 149 -4.43 7.13 11.00
N THR A 150 -5.51 7.00 11.74
CA THR A 150 -5.52 7.07 13.20
C THR A 150 -5.65 5.69 13.85
N LYS A 151 -5.25 5.58 15.11
CA LYS A 151 -5.51 4.37 15.92
C LYS A 151 -6.99 4.04 15.99
N GLU A 152 -7.83 5.07 16.08
CA GLU A 152 -9.29 4.91 16.12
C GLU A 152 -9.81 4.29 14.83
N SER A 153 -9.37 4.79 13.64
CA SER A 153 -9.81 4.24 12.35
C SER A 153 -9.47 2.76 12.24
N VAL A 154 -8.25 2.38 12.60
CA VAL A 154 -7.80 0.99 12.57
C VAL A 154 -8.62 0.12 13.52
N TYR A 155 -8.80 0.55 14.77
CA TYR A 155 -9.53 -0.22 15.78
C TYR A 155 -11.02 -0.39 15.44
N ARG A 156 -11.69 0.69 15.00
CA ARG A 156 -13.11 0.65 14.60
C ARG A 156 -13.34 -0.28 13.41
N LEU A 157 -12.51 -0.17 12.37
CA LEU A 157 -12.66 -0.99 11.16
C LEU A 157 -12.25 -2.45 11.41
N ALA A 158 -11.30 -2.73 12.31
CA ALA A 158 -10.98 -4.09 12.75
C ALA A 158 -12.19 -4.75 13.46
N ASN A 159 -12.91 -4.00 14.29
CA ASN A 159 -14.15 -4.49 14.93
C ASN A 159 -15.28 -4.76 13.91
N LEU A 160 -15.27 -4.07 12.78
CA LEU A 160 -16.17 -4.32 11.64
C LEU A 160 -15.66 -5.42 10.71
N LYS A 161 -14.61 -6.15 11.12
CA LYS A 161 -14.04 -7.30 10.40
C LYS A 161 -13.42 -6.95 9.03
N ALA A 162 -12.87 -5.74 8.89
CA ALA A 162 -11.96 -5.47 7.77
C ALA A 162 -10.77 -6.44 7.82
N ASP A 163 -10.36 -6.97 6.66
CA ASP A 163 -9.30 -7.98 6.56
C ASP A 163 -7.92 -7.35 6.40
N GLY A 164 -7.86 -6.05 6.15
CA GLY A 164 -6.66 -5.23 6.07
C GLY A 164 -6.97 -3.75 5.91
N PHE A 165 -5.92 -2.93 6.04
CA PHE A 165 -5.99 -1.48 5.92
C PHE A 165 -5.00 -0.97 4.89
N ARG A 166 -5.47 -0.16 3.93
CA ARG A 166 -4.65 0.78 3.19
C ARG A 166 -4.39 1.96 4.11
N HIS A 167 -3.16 2.11 4.59
CA HIS A 167 -2.83 2.99 5.69
C HIS A 167 -1.91 4.12 5.25
N LEU A 168 -2.14 5.30 5.74
CA LEU A 168 -1.59 6.62 5.56
C LEU A 168 -2.40 7.52 4.61
N ILE A 169 -2.34 8.81 4.90
CA ILE A 169 -2.86 9.92 4.09
C ILE A 169 -1.76 10.95 3.97
N GLY A 170 -1.47 11.40 2.76
CA GLY A 170 -0.55 12.51 2.49
C GLY A 170 0.83 12.16 1.95
N PRO A 171 1.48 11.00 2.19
CA PRO A 171 2.86 10.77 1.73
C PRO A 171 2.97 10.40 0.24
N GLY A 172 1.86 10.17 -0.46
CA GLY A 172 1.86 9.89 -1.89
C GLY A 172 2.39 11.06 -2.72
N SER A 173 3.21 10.80 -3.73
CA SER A 173 3.87 11.84 -4.54
C SER A 173 2.91 12.72 -5.34
N MET A 174 1.71 12.23 -5.65
CA MET A 174 0.65 12.97 -6.34
C MET A 174 -0.47 13.43 -5.38
N CYS A 175 -0.30 13.22 -4.08
CA CYS A 175 -1.31 13.56 -3.07
C CYS A 175 -1.13 15.00 -2.59
N LEU A 176 -2.16 15.82 -2.74
CA LEU A 176 -2.20 17.20 -2.24
C LEU A 176 -3.00 17.34 -0.93
N THR A 177 -3.56 16.26 -0.41
CA THR A 177 -4.46 16.31 0.76
C THR A 177 -3.83 17.05 1.92
N GLN A 178 -2.56 16.72 2.28
CA GLN A 178 -1.89 17.38 3.40
C GLN A 178 -1.66 18.88 3.14
N MET A 179 -1.28 19.27 1.92
CA MET A 179 -1.08 20.68 1.55
C MET A 179 -2.39 21.48 1.59
N LYS A 180 -3.49 20.87 1.17
CA LYS A 180 -4.78 21.54 1.00
C LYS A 180 -5.65 21.53 2.24
N THR A 181 -5.51 20.49 3.08
CA THR A 181 -6.41 20.27 4.23
C THR A 181 -5.69 20.31 5.57
N GLY A 182 -4.36 20.22 5.59
CA GLY A 182 -3.56 20.04 6.79
C GLY A 182 -3.64 18.63 7.39
N ILE A 183 -4.34 17.68 6.73
CA ILE A 183 -4.53 16.32 7.22
C ILE A 183 -3.44 15.40 6.64
N GLY A 184 -2.70 14.74 7.53
CA GLY A 184 -1.65 13.81 7.17
C GLY A 184 -0.83 13.38 8.37
N CYS A 185 0.02 12.37 8.19
CA CYS A 185 0.97 11.92 9.20
C CYS A 185 2.24 11.37 8.52
N PRO A 186 3.44 11.70 9.04
CA PRO A 186 4.68 11.08 8.59
C PRO A 186 4.67 9.56 8.77
N SER A 187 5.27 8.86 7.80
CA SER A 187 5.03 7.44 7.57
C SER A 187 5.44 6.52 8.71
N VAL A 188 6.61 6.74 9.33
CA VAL A 188 7.09 5.90 10.44
C VAL A 188 6.15 5.99 11.64
N THR A 189 5.77 7.20 12.03
CA THR A 189 4.86 7.42 13.16
C THR A 189 3.47 6.84 12.86
N GLY A 190 2.93 7.08 11.65
CA GLY A 190 1.65 6.54 11.24
C GLY A 190 1.63 5.01 11.29
N ASN A 191 2.62 4.34 10.70
CA ASN A 191 2.74 2.88 10.72
C ASN A 191 2.83 2.32 12.14
N TYR A 192 3.64 2.93 12.99
CA TYR A 192 3.76 2.50 14.38
C TYR A 192 2.43 2.63 15.15
N TYR A 193 1.65 3.70 14.87
CA TYR A 193 0.33 3.86 15.48
C TYR A 193 -0.67 2.81 15.00
N ALA A 194 -0.66 2.49 13.70
CA ALA A 194 -1.50 1.42 13.15
C ALA A 194 -1.12 0.06 13.72
N TRP A 195 0.17 -0.26 13.75
CA TRP A 195 0.68 -1.49 14.35
C TRP A 195 0.25 -1.63 15.81
N LYS A 196 0.41 -0.56 16.61
CA LYS A 196 -0.02 -0.56 18.00
C LYS A 196 -1.53 -0.73 18.16
N ALA A 197 -2.32 -0.14 17.26
CA ALA A 197 -3.77 -0.29 17.29
C ALA A 197 -4.21 -1.71 16.95
N VAL A 198 -3.63 -2.33 15.91
CA VAL A 198 -3.88 -3.73 15.56
C VAL A 198 -3.47 -4.65 16.70
N ARG A 199 -2.30 -4.43 17.30
CA ARG A 199 -1.84 -5.25 18.43
C ARG A 199 -2.76 -5.16 19.65
N ASN A 200 -3.21 -3.96 19.99
CA ASN A 200 -4.20 -3.78 21.07
C ASN A 200 -5.53 -4.46 20.75
N TRP A 201 -5.95 -4.40 19.49
CA TRP A 201 -7.14 -5.11 19.03
C TRP A 201 -6.97 -6.63 19.14
N GLU A 202 -5.84 -7.20 18.71
CA GLU A 202 -5.53 -8.63 18.88
C GLU A 202 -5.64 -9.07 20.35
N LEU A 203 -5.03 -8.30 21.25
CA LEU A 203 -5.08 -8.58 22.69
C LEU A 203 -6.50 -8.52 23.24
N SER A 204 -7.35 -7.66 22.72
CA SER A 204 -8.77 -7.57 23.12
C SER A 204 -9.64 -8.73 22.61
N GLN A 205 -9.13 -9.54 21.66
CA GLN A 205 -9.83 -10.72 21.15
C GLN A 205 -9.49 -12.02 21.92
N VAL A 206 -8.53 -11.94 22.86
CA VAL A 206 -8.08 -13.09 23.65
C VAL A 206 -8.99 -13.28 24.86
N ASP A 207 -9.53 -14.47 25.04
CA ASP A 207 -10.21 -14.85 26.26
C ASP A 207 -9.17 -15.32 27.30
N LEU A 208 -8.85 -14.42 28.23
CA LEU A 208 -7.87 -14.67 29.29
C LEU A 208 -8.25 -15.86 30.20
N PHE A 209 -9.51 -16.31 30.17
CA PHE A 209 -9.98 -17.47 30.98
C PHE A 209 -9.78 -18.81 30.26
N LYS A 210 -9.41 -18.81 28.98
CA LYS A 210 -9.27 -20.03 28.16
C LYS A 210 -7.83 -20.38 27.79
N ASP A 211 -6.84 -19.71 28.37
CA ASP A 211 -5.42 -19.87 28.03
C ASP A 211 -5.13 -19.61 26.51
N ASP A 212 -6.02 -18.86 25.86
CA ASP A 212 -5.90 -18.51 24.45
C ASP A 212 -4.77 -17.51 24.22
N LYS A 213 -3.95 -17.75 23.20
CA LYS A 213 -2.95 -16.79 22.74
C LYS A 213 -3.50 -16.02 21.54
N PRO A 214 -3.09 -14.74 21.35
CA PRO A 214 -3.43 -14.02 20.14
C PRO A 214 -3.04 -14.85 18.91
N ASN A 215 -4.00 -15.11 18.04
CA ASN A 215 -3.70 -15.78 16.78
C ASN A 215 -3.20 -14.75 15.76
N PRO A 216 -1.89 -14.69 15.43
CA PRO A 216 -1.33 -13.72 14.52
C PRO A 216 -1.92 -13.83 13.11
N ASN A 217 -2.58 -14.94 12.81
CA ASN A 217 -3.25 -15.17 11.52
C ASN A 217 -4.69 -14.61 11.49
N ASN A 218 -5.22 -14.07 12.57
CA ASN A 218 -6.59 -13.56 12.62
C ASN A 218 -6.67 -12.02 12.69
N ARG A 219 -5.53 -11.32 12.58
CA ARG A 219 -5.50 -9.86 12.59
C ARG A 219 -5.65 -9.26 11.17
N PRO A 220 -6.17 -8.05 11.03
CA PRO A 220 -6.08 -7.33 9.77
C PRO A 220 -4.63 -6.95 9.42
N SER A 221 -4.30 -6.90 8.13
CA SER A 221 -3.01 -6.45 7.64
C SER A 221 -2.91 -4.92 7.61
N ILE A 222 -1.68 -4.41 7.68
CA ILE A 222 -1.37 -2.99 7.53
C ILE A 222 -0.56 -2.81 6.25
N LEU A 223 -1.15 -2.20 5.24
CA LEU A 223 -0.53 -1.93 3.95
C LEU A 223 -0.24 -0.44 3.86
N THR A 224 1.04 -0.07 3.96
CA THR A 224 1.46 1.32 3.97
C THR A 224 1.39 1.93 2.57
N ASP A 225 0.62 2.99 2.40
CA ASP A 225 0.38 3.65 1.12
C ASP A 225 1.21 4.93 0.95
N GLY A 226 2.06 4.92 -0.06
CA GLY A 226 2.86 6.07 -0.49
C GLY A 226 4.15 6.29 0.31
N GLY A 227 4.94 7.25 -0.17
CA GLY A 227 6.21 7.66 0.46
C GLY A 227 7.40 6.72 0.17
N ILE A 228 7.22 5.65 -0.58
CA ILE A 228 8.26 4.68 -0.93
C ILE A 228 9.02 5.16 -2.17
N ARG A 229 10.31 5.45 -2.01
CA ARG A 229 11.20 5.97 -3.07
C ARG A 229 12.45 5.10 -3.25
N TYR A 230 12.95 4.51 -2.15
CA TYR A 230 14.17 3.73 -2.10
C TYR A 230 13.96 2.44 -1.29
N PRO A 231 14.81 1.42 -1.47
CA PRO A 231 14.75 0.18 -0.67
C PRO A 231 14.72 0.42 0.85
N LYS A 232 15.44 1.44 1.33
CA LYS A 232 15.42 1.83 2.76
C LYS A 232 14.03 2.19 3.29
N ASP A 233 13.15 2.72 2.42
CA ASP A 233 11.81 3.14 2.81
C ASP A 233 10.92 1.90 3.05
N LEU A 234 11.03 0.87 2.19
CA LEU A 234 10.39 -0.43 2.41
C LEU A 234 10.86 -1.05 3.74
N VAL A 235 12.18 -1.06 3.99
CA VAL A 235 12.75 -1.59 5.24
C VAL A 235 12.16 -0.88 6.45
N LYS A 236 12.14 0.45 6.44
CA LYS A 236 11.63 1.26 7.56
C LYS A 236 10.11 1.16 7.71
N ALA A 237 9.37 0.95 6.62
CA ALA A 237 7.93 0.66 6.67
C ALA A 237 7.67 -0.65 7.43
N ILE A 238 8.35 -1.74 7.08
CA ILE A 238 8.22 -3.03 7.77
C ILE A 238 8.68 -2.91 9.23
N ALA A 239 9.83 -2.28 9.48
CA ALA A 239 10.38 -2.05 10.83
C ALA A 239 9.49 -1.16 11.70
N SER A 240 8.61 -0.36 11.14
CA SER A 240 7.63 0.45 11.88
C SER A 240 6.24 -0.18 11.98
N GLY A 241 6.05 -1.42 11.45
CA GLY A 241 4.85 -2.21 11.69
C GLY A 241 3.97 -2.51 10.46
N SER A 242 4.37 -2.09 9.27
CA SER A 242 3.68 -2.46 8.02
C SER A 242 3.83 -3.95 7.72
N ASP A 243 2.85 -4.54 7.05
CA ASP A 243 2.94 -5.88 6.47
C ASP A 243 3.49 -5.83 5.04
N ALA A 244 3.07 -4.84 4.26
CA ALA A 244 3.55 -4.58 2.90
C ALA A 244 3.41 -3.08 2.57
N VAL A 245 3.99 -2.65 1.45
CA VAL A 245 3.91 -1.28 0.96
C VAL A 245 3.16 -1.18 -0.36
N ILE A 246 2.39 -0.11 -0.53
CA ILE A 246 1.69 0.22 -1.77
C ILE A 246 2.50 1.31 -2.48
N CYS A 247 2.88 1.05 -3.73
CA CYS A 247 3.82 1.88 -4.48
C CYS A 247 3.21 2.34 -5.81
N GLY A 248 3.27 3.64 -6.06
CA GLY A 248 2.92 4.25 -7.35
C GLY A 248 4.16 4.77 -8.08
N ARG A 249 4.83 5.77 -7.51
CA ARG A 249 5.90 6.55 -8.13
C ARG A 249 7.05 5.73 -8.71
N ILE A 250 7.54 4.73 -7.98
CA ILE A 250 8.70 3.93 -8.40
C ILE A 250 8.40 3.07 -9.63
N PHE A 251 7.12 2.80 -9.90
CA PHE A 251 6.66 2.04 -11.07
C PHE A 251 6.19 2.94 -12.21
N ALA A 252 5.71 4.15 -11.92
CA ALA A 252 5.14 5.06 -12.91
C ALA A 252 6.13 5.51 -14.01
N GLY A 253 7.44 5.41 -13.74
CA GLY A 253 8.50 5.72 -14.71
C GLY A 253 8.94 4.54 -15.58
N LEU A 254 8.29 3.37 -15.46
CA LEU A 254 8.67 2.17 -16.21
C LEU A 254 7.79 2.01 -17.45
N LEU A 255 8.41 1.68 -18.59
CA LEU A 255 7.68 1.44 -19.83
C LEU A 255 6.74 0.23 -19.74
N ASP A 256 7.06 -0.76 -18.91
CA ASP A 256 6.28 -1.98 -18.77
C ASP A 256 5.10 -1.87 -17.79
N THR A 257 4.92 -0.73 -17.11
CA THR A 257 3.71 -0.40 -16.35
C THR A 257 2.73 0.46 -17.12
N ALA A 258 3.21 1.23 -18.12
CA ALA A 258 2.37 2.13 -18.87
C ALA A 258 1.49 1.39 -19.89
N ASP A 259 0.21 1.72 -19.94
CA ASP A 259 -0.64 1.35 -21.06
C ASP A 259 -0.38 2.27 -22.26
N GLU A 260 -0.54 1.76 -23.47
CA GLU A 260 -0.23 2.48 -24.71
C GLU A 260 -0.93 3.85 -24.80
N GLU A 261 -2.16 3.94 -24.33
CA GLU A 261 -2.96 5.18 -24.29
C GLU A 261 -2.40 6.25 -23.35
N ASN A 262 -1.55 5.86 -22.40
CA ASN A 262 -0.90 6.75 -21.45
C ASN A 262 0.51 7.18 -21.88
N ILE A 263 1.00 6.68 -23.03
CA ILE A 263 2.32 6.97 -23.55
C ILE A 263 2.25 8.19 -24.49
N ILE A 264 3.16 9.13 -24.28
CA ILE A 264 3.29 10.34 -25.09
C ILE A 264 4.72 10.44 -25.60
N GLU A 265 4.89 10.53 -26.91
CA GLU A 265 6.18 10.81 -27.53
C GLU A 265 6.33 12.31 -27.76
N LYS A 266 7.41 12.91 -27.25
CA LYS A 266 7.72 14.32 -27.39
C LYS A 266 9.23 14.54 -27.41
N ASP A 267 9.72 15.32 -28.38
CA ASP A 267 11.13 15.70 -28.53
C ASP A 267 12.09 14.47 -28.55
N GLY A 268 11.67 13.37 -29.19
CA GLY A 268 12.43 12.12 -29.28
C GLY A 268 12.50 11.31 -27.98
N LYS A 269 11.76 11.71 -26.96
CA LYS A 269 11.62 11.03 -25.68
C LYS A 269 10.22 10.48 -25.48
N ILE A 270 10.12 9.42 -24.68
CA ILE A 270 8.85 8.79 -24.35
C ILE A 270 8.49 9.17 -22.90
N TYR A 271 7.27 9.63 -22.71
CA TYR A 271 6.71 10.02 -21.42
C TYR A 271 5.48 9.18 -21.11
N GLY A 272 5.29 8.82 -19.86
CA GLY A 272 4.04 8.28 -19.33
C GLY A 272 3.26 9.35 -18.57
N LYS A 273 1.95 9.36 -18.70
CA LYS A 273 1.10 10.10 -17.76
C LYS A 273 1.26 9.50 -16.36
N TYR A 274 1.35 10.36 -15.36
CA TYR A 274 1.31 9.95 -13.95
C TYR A 274 0.44 10.91 -13.17
N ARG A 275 -0.63 10.39 -12.55
CA ARG A 275 -1.64 11.22 -11.91
C ARG A 275 -2.23 10.60 -10.65
N GLY A 276 -2.54 11.47 -9.68
CA GLY A 276 -3.30 11.08 -8.49
C GLY A 276 -4.77 10.85 -8.83
N MET A 277 -5.41 9.85 -8.24
CA MET A 277 -6.81 9.49 -8.52
C MET A 277 -7.84 10.54 -8.07
N ALA A 278 -7.40 11.60 -7.38
CA ALA A 278 -8.18 12.79 -7.05
C ALA A 278 -7.73 14.04 -7.82
N SER A 279 -7.03 13.89 -8.95
CA SER A 279 -6.64 14.98 -9.83
C SER A 279 -7.78 15.47 -10.72
N ARG A 280 -7.63 16.67 -11.28
CA ARG A 280 -8.61 17.25 -12.21
C ARG A 280 -8.82 16.35 -13.43
N ASP A 281 -7.73 15.89 -14.04
CA ASP A 281 -7.76 15.07 -15.24
C ASP A 281 -8.54 13.77 -15.04
N VAL A 282 -8.39 13.11 -13.88
CA VAL A 282 -9.15 11.90 -13.54
C VAL A 282 -10.64 12.21 -13.40
N VAL A 283 -10.98 13.34 -12.75
CA VAL A 283 -12.38 13.73 -12.58
C VAL A 283 -13.05 14.03 -13.93
N GLU A 284 -12.33 14.68 -14.82
CA GLU A 284 -12.81 15.03 -16.17
C GLU A 284 -12.92 13.78 -17.06
N ASP A 285 -11.88 12.93 -17.11
CA ASP A 285 -11.84 11.75 -18.00
C ASP A 285 -12.90 10.69 -17.64
N TYR A 286 -13.24 10.56 -16.36
CA TYR A 286 -14.21 9.54 -15.92
C TYR A 286 -15.58 10.13 -15.56
N GLU A 287 -15.88 11.36 -15.98
CA GLU A 287 -17.16 12.02 -15.72
C GLU A 287 -17.61 11.92 -14.23
N LEU A 288 -16.64 11.95 -13.32
CA LEU A 288 -16.92 11.92 -11.87
C LEU A 288 -17.58 13.20 -11.39
N TYR A 289 -17.79 14.14 -12.31
CA TYR A 289 -18.26 15.47 -12.09
C TYR A 289 -19.53 15.71 -12.94
N ASP A 290 -20.57 16.24 -12.30
CA ASP A 290 -21.88 16.47 -12.93
C ASP A 290 -21.98 17.79 -13.78
N GLY A 291 -20.84 18.44 -14.04
CA GLY A 291 -20.76 19.67 -14.83
C GLY A 291 -21.29 20.93 -14.12
N THR A 292 -21.86 20.81 -12.95
CA THR A 292 -22.54 21.96 -12.26
C THR A 292 -21.60 22.84 -11.46
N ARG A 293 -20.36 22.38 -11.17
CA ARG A 293 -19.40 23.12 -10.34
C ARG A 293 -18.30 23.76 -11.18
N LYS A 294 -18.30 25.09 -11.25
CA LYS A 294 -17.24 25.87 -11.91
C LYS A 294 -15.88 25.80 -11.20
N ASN A 295 -15.83 25.49 -9.89
CA ASN A 295 -14.62 25.39 -9.09
C ASN A 295 -14.49 23.99 -8.48
N LEU A 296 -13.70 23.13 -9.15
CA LEU A 296 -13.39 21.79 -8.66
C LEU A 296 -12.27 21.85 -7.61
N PHE A 297 -12.56 21.40 -6.38
CA PHE A 297 -11.53 21.16 -5.37
C PHE A 297 -10.92 19.78 -5.59
N VAL A 298 -9.66 19.73 -5.96
CA VAL A 298 -8.93 18.51 -6.24
C VAL A 298 -7.80 18.31 -5.22
N GLU A 299 -7.56 17.07 -4.83
CA GLU A 299 -6.52 16.69 -3.86
C GLU A 299 -5.41 15.83 -4.50
N GLY A 300 -5.30 15.86 -5.82
CA GLY A 300 -4.27 15.17 -6.60
C GLY A 300 -3.70 16.05 -7.71
N GLU A 301 -2.48 15.74 -8.13
CA GLU A 301 -1.78 16.34 -9.26
C GLU A 301 -1.62 15.36 -10.41
N SER A 302 -1.33 15.90 -11.58
CA SER A 302 -0.96 15.17 -12.80
C SER A 302 0.37 15.69 -13.34
N THR A 303 1.20 14.79 -13.87
CA THR A 303 2.48 15.13 -14.48
C THR A 303 2.85 14.14 -15.58
N LEU A 304 3.83 14.48 -16.39
CA LEU A 304 4.49 13.56 -17.30
C LEU A 304 5.82 13.10 -16.68
N ILE A 305 6.08 11.80 -16.76
CA ILE A 305 7.34 11.21 -16.32
C ILE A 305 8.03 10.63 -17.56
N GLU A 306 9.31 10.96 -17.77
CA GLU A 306 10.11 10.30 -18.79
C GLU A 306 10.21 8.80 -18.46
N LEU A 307 9.80 7.95 -19.41
CA LEU A 307 9.78 6.51 -19.22
C LEU A 307 11.17 5.92 -19.39
N ASN A 308 11.60 5.15 -18.42
CA ASN A 308 12.81 4.35 -18.47
C ASN A 308 12.57 3.11 -19.33
N LYS A 309 13.39 2.94 -20.39
CA LYS A 309 13.32 1.79 -21.31
C LYS A 309 14.17 0.61 -20.83
N VAL A 310 15.02 0.82 -19.84
CA VAL A 310 16.01 -0.16 -19.39
C VAL A 310 15.51 -0.92 -18.17
N ASP A 311 14.92 -0.21 -17.21
CA ASP A 311 14.38 -0.83 -16.01
C ASP A 311 13.02 -1.47 -16.25
N THR A 312 12.79 -2.58 -15.55
CA THR A 312 11.54 -3.34 -15.57
C THR A 312 10.95 -3.42 -14.16
N ILE A 313 9.68 -3.82 -14.07
CA ILE A 313 9.04 -4.13 -12.77
C ILE A 313 9.90 -5.10 -11.98
N GLU A 314 10.39 -6.15 -12.62
CA GLU A 314 11.19 -7.19 -11.98
C GLU A 314 12.50 -6.64 -11.40
N ASN A 315 13.21 -5.78 -12.14
CA ASN A 315 14.47 -5.18 -11.69
C ASN A 315 14.25 -4.26 -10.47
N VAL A 316 13.22 -3.41 -10.53
CA VAL A 316 12.88 -2.53 -9.40
C VAL A 316 12.50 -3.34 -8.17
N VAL A 317 11.62 -4.33 -8.33
CA VAL A 317 11.19 -5.19 -7.22
C VAL A 317 12.37 -5.98 -6.64
N TYR A 318 13.27 -6.49 -7.51
CA TYR A 318 14.47 -7.22 -7.10
C TYR A 318 15.41 -6.35 -6.26
N ASP A 319 15.64 -5.09 -6.64
CA ASP A 319 16.46 -4.14 -5.87
C ASP A 319 15.87 -3.90 -4.47
N PHE A 320 14.58 -3.65 -4.39
CA PHE A 320 13.88 -3.40 -3.13
C PHE A 320 13.90 -4.63 -2.20
N VAL A 321 13.68 -5.83 -2.73
CA VAL A 321 13.71 -7.07 -1.95
C VAL A 321 15.11 -7.39 -1.46
N ASN A 322 16.14 -7.16 -2.27
CA ASN A 322 17.51 -7.35 -1.84
C ASN A 322 17.92 -6.35 -0.76
N GLY A 323 17.46 -5.10 -0.87
CA GLY A 323 17.59 -4.11 0.20
C GLY A 323 16.96 -4.57 1.51
N LEU A 324 15.73 -5.12 1.43
CA LEU A 324 15.03 -5.68 2.59
C LEU A 324 15.79 -6.86 3.20
N ARG A 325 16.20 -7.85 2.38
CA ARG A 325 16.98 -9.00 2.86
C ARG A 325 18.30 -8.57 3.48
N SER A 326 18.97 -7.58 2.87
CA SER A 326 20.21 -7.01 3.44
C SER A 326 19.93 -6.45 4.84
N ALA A 327 18.92 -5.61 4.99
CA ALA A 327 18.55 -5.04 6.29
C ALA A 327 18.15 -6.09 7.32
N MET A 328 17.35 -7.10 6.91
CA MET A 328 16.97 -8.23 7.79
C MET A 328 18.22 -8.95 8.31
N SER A 329 19.24 -9.15 7.47
CA SER A 329 20.49 -9.78 7.89
C SER A 329 21.27 -8.94 8.91
N TYR A 330 21.30 -7.59 8.77
CA TYR A 330 21.89 -6.70 9.77
C TYR A 330 21.10 -6.65 11.08
N LEU A 331 19.78 -6.80 11.00
CA LEU A 331 18.90 -6.76 12.18
C LEU A 331 18.75 -8.12 12.87
N GLY A 332 19.27 -9.21 12.27
CA GLY A 332 19.20 -10.57 12.82
C GLY A 332 17.82 -11.23 12.73
N PHE A 333 16.97 -10.83 11.76
CA PHE A 333 15.65 -11.42 11.57
C PHE A 333 15.60 -12.30 10.31
N ARG A 334 15.05 -13.51 10.43
CA ARG A 334 14.96 -14.49 9.32
C ARG A 334 13.73 -14.32 8.47
N ASN A 335 12.67 -13.68 9.00
CA ASN A 335 11.42 -13.43 8.30
C ASN A 335 10.76 -12.12 8.77
N ILE A 336 9.77 -11.64 7.98
CA ILE A 336 9.05 -10.39 8.28
C ILE A 336 8.29 -10.46 9.61
N ASN A 337 7.75 -11.62 10.00
CA ASN A 337 7.03 -11.75 11.25
C ASN A 337 7.95 -11.57 12.45
N GLU A 338 9.17 -12.13 12.40
CA GLU A 338 10.19 -11.89 13.44
C GLU A 338 10.57 -10.41 13.50
N MET A 339 10.82 -9.77 12.34
CA MET A 339 11.14 -8.35 12.28
C MET A 339 10.02 -7.49 12.89
N ARG A 340 8.76 -7.77 12.60
CA ARG A 340 7.62 -7.08 13.21
C ARG A 340 7.49 -7.38 14.72
N GLY A 341 7.80 -8.62 15.13
CA GLY A 341 7.92 -9.00 16.53
C GLY A 341 8.97 -8.20 17.29
N GLY A 342 10.05 -7.85 16.61
CA GLY A 342 11.13 -7.02 17.13
C GLY A 342 10.69 -5.62 17.59
N ILE A 343 9.59 -5.09 17.02
CA ILE A 343 8.98 -3.82 17.48
C ILE A 343 8.44 -4.00 18.92
N TRP A 344 7.80 -5.13 19.19
CA TRP A 344 7.23 -5.43 20.50
C TRP A 344 8.27 -5.71 21.56
N THR A 345 9.31 -6.47 21.21
CA THR A 345 10.39 -6.84 22.12
C THR A 345 11.41 -5.70 22.34
N GLY A 346 11.31 -4.61 21.57
CA GLY A 346 12.29 -3.53 21.58
C GLY A 346 13.63 -3.91 20.91
N SER A 347 13.67 -5.04 20.18
CA SER A 347 14.87 -5.47 19.44
C SER A 347 15.13 -4.60 18.22
N ILE A 348 14.09 -3.94 17.66
CA ILE A 348 14.31 -2.91 16.63
C ILE A 348 14.69 -1.59 17.32
N GLN A 349 15.92 -1.16 17.10
CA GLN A 349 16.44 0.11 17.59
C GLN A 349 16.61 1.08 16.44
N ALA A 350 16.35 2.37 16.71
CA ALA A 350 16.50 3.44 15.74
C ALA A 350 17.01 4.70 16.42
N VAL A 351 17.76 5.50 15.68
CA VAL A 351 18.17 6.85 16.05
C VAL A 351 17.45 7.87 15.20
N ILE A 352 17.23 9.06 15.76
CA ILE A 352 16.69 10.20 15.02
C ILE A 352 17.84 10.91 14.31
N ASN A 353 17.72 11.07 13.00
CA ASN A 353 18.72 11.71 12.17
C ASN A 353 18.72 13.23 12.36
N SER A 354 19.90 13.83 12.40
CA SER A 354 20.05 15.27 12.16
C SER A 354 19.98 15.57 10.66
N ALA A 355 19.80 16.84 10.30
CA ALA A 355 19.84 17.26 8.89
C ALA A 355 21.17 16.87 8.21
N ASN A 356 22.29 16.97 8.92
CA ASN A 356 23.60 16.58 8.39
C ASN A 356 23.72 15.08 8.17
N ASN A 357 23.17 14.25 9.07
CA ASN A 357 23.20 12.81 8.94
C ASN A 357 22.37 12.31 7.72
N ILE A 358 21.35 13.05 7.36
CA ILE A 358 20.59 12.75 6.12
C ILE A 358 21.52 12.92 4.91
N TYR A 359 22.34 13.97 4.87
CA TYR A 359 23.32 14.19 3.80
C TYR A 359 24.42 13.12 3.78
N GLU A 360 24.96 12.73 4.93
CA GLU A 360 25.98 11.67 5.03
C GLU A 360 25.48 10.31 4.52
N GLY A 361 24.19 10.05 4.67
CA GLY A 361 23.55 8.80 4.23
C GLY A 361 23.34 8.69 2.72
N PHE A 362 23.55 9.76 1.93
CA PHE A 362 23.47 9.70 0.47
C PHE A 362 24.86 9.46 -0.14
N ALA A 363 24.93 8.57 -1.13
CA ALA A 363 26.15 8.34 -1.87
C ALA A 363 26.61 9.63 -2.57
N HIS A 364 27.85 10.06 -2.28
CA HIS A 364 28.45 11.22 -2.89
C HIS A 364 28.77 10.93 -4.36
N GLY A 365 28.27 11.75 -5.28
CA GLY A 365 28.55 11.67 -6.72
C GLY A 365 27.37 11.34 -7.61
N LYS A 366 26.16 11.41 -7.08
CA LYS A 366 24.91 11.36 -7.89
C LYS A 366 24.14 12.66 -7.77
#